data_b3d1c056d16ff1a317388adcbff837b2
#
_entry.id   b3d1c056d16ff1a317388adcbff837b2
#
_cell.length_a   1.000
_cell.length_b   1.000
_cell.length_c   1.000
_cell.angle_alpha   90.00
_cell.angle_beta   90.00
_cell.angle_gamma   90.00
#
_symmetry.space_group_name_H-M   'P 1'
#
loop_
_entity.id
_entity.type
_entity.pdbx_description
1 polymer ?
#
loop_
_entity_poly.entity_id
_entity_poly.type
_entity_poly.pdbx_seq_one_letter_code
_entity_poly.pdbx_strand_id
1 'polypeptide(L)'
;MIPELIIALSAGAAMFGVGLYGALSQTNLVMIIMGVELILAAALVNIVAFWRYLHPDEPAAQMFVLIVMAVMAVEMAVGFGIAIARFRSRGSVEMEEARELKG
;
A
#
# COMPACT_ATOMS: atom_id res chain seq x y z
N MET A 1 -23.96 -7.77 -13.51
CA MET A 1 -22.70 -7.97 -12.80
C MET A 1 -22.95 -8.66 -11.48
N ILE A 2 -22.06 -9.52 -11.07
CA ILE A 2 -22.21 -10.31 -9.85
C ILE A 2 -22.15 -9.39 -8.64
N PRO A 3 -23.14 -9.47 -7.71
CA PRO A 3 -23.15 -8.61 -6.54
C PRO A 3 -21.88 -8.69 -5.68
N GLU A 4 -21.30 -9.89 -5.55
CA GLU A 4 -20.07 -10.08 -4.79
C GLU A 4 -18.90 -9.35 -5.41
N LEU A 5 -18.84 -9.28 -6.74
CA LEU A 5 -17.80 -8.53 -7.43
C LEU A 5 -17.94 -7.03 -7.15
N ILE A 6 -19.17 -6.53 -7.17
CA ILE A 6 -19.44 -5.12 -6.87
C ILE A 6 -19.00 -4.79 -5.43
N ILE A 7 -19.32 -5.68 -4.49
CA ILE A 7 -18.93 -5.49 -3.08
C ILE A 7 -17.41 -5.47 -2.95
N ALA A 8 -16.72 -6.41 -3.61
CA ALA A 8 -15.26 -6.48 -3.54
C ALA A 8 -14.60 -5.23 -4.14
N LEU A 9 -15.09 -4.78 -5.29
CA LEU A 9 -14.56 -3.58 -5.93
C LEU A 9 -14.85 -2.32 -5.11
N SER A 10 -16.01 -2.28 -4.45
CA SER A 10 -16.34 -1.17 -3.56
C SER A 10 -15.42 -1.12 -2.35
N ALA A 11 -15.11 -2.29 -1.77
CA ALA A 11 -14.15 -2.39 -0.67
C ALA A 11 -12.76 -1.93 -1.12
N GLY A 12 -12.32 -2.35 -2.31
CA GLY A 12 -11.07 -1.91 -2.88
C GLY A 12 -11.02 -0.40 -3.09
N ALA A 13 -12.09 0.19 -3.59
CA ALA A 13 -12.18 1.63 -3.76
C ALA A 13 -12.08 2.37 -2.43
N ALA A 14 -12.76 1.87 -1.40
CA ALA A 14 -12.69 2.46 -0.06
C ALA A 14 -11.27 2.38 0.51
N MET A 15 -10.61 1.22 0.36
CA MET A 15 -9.22 1.04 0.79
C MET A 15 -8.27 1.99 0.07
N PHE A 16 -8.47 2.15 -1.24
CA PHE A 16 -7.65 3.07 -2.03
C PHE A 16 -7.83 4.51 -1.52
N GLY A 17 -9.06 4.93 -1.28
CA GLY A 17 -9.34 6.27 -0.78
C GLY A 17 -8.72 6.54 0.58
N VAL A 18 -8.85 5.59 1.51
CA VAL A 18 -8.24 5.71 2.84
C VAL A 18 -6.72 5.72 2.73
N GLY A 19 -6.15 4.86 1.90
CA GLY A 19 -4.69 4.80 1.71
C GLY A 19 -4.16 6.09 1.09
N LEU A 20 -4.86 6.62 0.10
CA LEU A 20 -4.46 7.86 -0.56
C LEU A 20 -4.51 9.03 0.42
N TYR A 21 -5.58 9.11 1.21
CA TYR A 21 -5.69 10.13 2.25
C TYR A 21 -4.53 10.02 3.24
N GLY A 22 -4.25 8.79 3.71
CA GLY A 22 -3.15 8.58 4.65
C GLY A 22 -1.80 8.96 4.07
N ALA A 23 -1.55 8.59 2.81
CA ALA A 23 -0.27 8.88 2.16
C ALA A 23 -0.06 10.38 1.94
N LEU A 24 -1.13 11.12 1.60
CA LEU A 24 -1.02 12.53 1.24
C LEU A 24 -1.16 13.47 2.43
N SER A 25 -1.85 13.05 3.50
CA SER A 25 -2.17 13.94 4.61
C SER A 25 -1.21 13.85 5.80
N GLN A 26 -0.40 12.78 5.86
CA GLN A 26 0.47 12.55 7.00
C GLN A 26 1.88 13.08 6.74
N THR A 27 2.52 13.52 7.82
CA THR A 27 3.94 13.93 7.78
C THR A 27 4.85 12.87 8.40
N ASN A 28 4.28 11.97 9.19
CA ASN A 28 5.01 10.86 9.80
C ASN A 28 5.34 9.81 8.74
N LEU A 29 6.61 9.48 8.60
CA LEU A 29 7.08 8.56 7.56
C LEU A 29 6.40 7.19 7.65
N VAL A 30 6.22 6.65 8.86
CA VAL A 30 5.59 5.36 9.04
C VAL A 30 4.15 5.38 8.56
N MET A 31 3.42 6.45 8.85
CA MET A 31 2.03 6.60 8.40
C MET A 31 1.93 6.73 6.89
N ILE A 32 2.89 7.43 6.26
CA ILE A 32 2.95 7.55 4.80
C ILE A 32 3.16 6.17 4.18
N ILE A 33 4.10 5.39 4.72
CA ILE A 33 4.37 4.03 4.26
C ILE A 33 3.11 3.16 4.37
N MET A 34 2.42 3.25 5.48
CA MET A 34 1.18 2.48 5.69
C MET A 34 0.10 2.87 4.68
N GLY A 35 -0.01 4.16 4.36
CA GLY A 35 -0.95 4.64 3.36
C GLY A 35 -0.64 4.08 1.98
N VAL A 36 0.62 4.10 1.58
CA VAL A 36 1.06 3.54 0.29
C VAL A 36 0.80 2.04 0.23
N GLU A 37 1.09 1.32 1.31
CA GLU A 37 0.83 -0.13 1.36
C GLU A 37 -0.66 -0.43 1.23
N LEU A 38 -1.50 0.40 1.82
CA LEU A 38 -2.94 0.22 1.71
C LEU A 38 -3.43 0.47 0.27
N ILE A 39 -2.84 1.44 -0.44
CA ILE A 39 -3.13 1.66 -1.86
C ILE A 39 -2.78 0.41 -2.68
N LEU A 40 -1.61 -0.16 -2.43
CA LEU A 40 -1.19 -1.37 -3.14
C LEU A 40 -2.09 -2.56 -2.80
N ALA A 41 -2.48 -2.69 -1.54
CA ALA A 41 -3.42 -3.73 -1.11
C ALA A 41 -4.77 -3.58 -1.81
N ALA A 42 -5.24 -2.35 -1.99
CA ALA A 42 -6.49 -2.07 -2.72
C ALA A 42 -6.39 -2.55 -4.17
N ALA A 43 -5.26 -2.31 -4.82
CA ALA A 43 -5.03 -2.79 -6.18
C ALA A 43 -5.07 -4.31 -6.23
N LEU A 44 -4.47 -4.99 -5.25
CA LEU A 44 -4.53 -6.45 -5.18
C LEU A 44 -5.94 -6.98 -4.96
N VAL A 45 -6.73 -6.32 -4.13
CA VAL A 45 -8.14 -6.67 -3.92
C VAL A 45 -8.87 -6.65 -5.26
N ASN A 46 -8.66 -5.61 -6.07
CA ASN A 46 -9.29 -5.50 -7.37
C ASN A 46 -8.85 -6.63 -8.31
N ILE A 47 -7.57 -6.93 -8.35
CA ILE A 47 -7.04 -8.00 -9.20
C ILE A 47 -7.63 -9.34 -8.80
N VAL A 48 -7.66 -9.64 -7.50
CA VAL A 48 -8.21 -10.89 -7.00
C VAL A 48 -9.70 -10.97 -7.29
N ALA A 49 -10.43 -9.87 -7.14
CA ALA A 49 -11.86 -9.82 -7.41
C ALA A 49 -12.15 -10.13 -8.87
N PHE A 50 -11.43 -9.49 -9.80
CA PHE A 50 -11.62 -9.76 -11.22
C PHE A 50 -11.26 -11.20 -11.57
N TRP A 51 -10.16 -11.71 -11.03
CA TRP A 51 -9.78 -13.09 -11.24
C TRP A 51 -10.86 -14.06 -10.74
N ARG A 52 -11.28 -13.86 -9.50
CA ARG A 52 -12.22 -14.78 -8.83
C ARG A 52 -13.57 -14.87 -9.55
N TYR A 53 -14.06 -13.75 -10.03
CA TYR A 53 -15.43 -13.68 -10.55
C TYR A 53 -15.52 -13.68 -12.08
N LEU A 54 -14.44 -13.39 -12.79
CA LEU A 54 -14.47 -13.32 -14.25
C LEU A 54 -13.59 -14.37 -14.91
N HIS A 55 -12.45 -14.72 -14.34
CA HIS A 55 -11.50 -15.65 -14.96
C HIS A 55 -10.87 -16.58 -13.91
N PRO A 56 -11.68 -17.38 -13.20
CA PRO A 56 -11.16 -18.22 -12.11
C PRO A 56 -10.20 -19.32 -12.56
N ASP A 57 -10.21 -19.66 -13.85
CA ASP A 57 -9.34 -20.70 -14.40
C ASP A 57 -7.97 -20.18 -14.81
N GLU A 58 -7.73 -18.88 -14.69
CA GLU A 58 -6.49 -18.26 -15.12
C GLU A 58 -5.47 -18.24 -13.99
N PRO A 59 -4.40 -19.07 -14.04
CA PRO A 59 -3.44 -19.11 -12.94
C PRO A 59 -2.51 -17.92 -12.89
N ALA A 60 -2.36 -17.18 -14.00
CA ALA A 60 -1.42 -16.06 -14.07
C ALA A 60 -1.75 -14.97 -13.07
N ALA A 61 -3.04 -14.74 -12.80
CA ALA A 61 -3.45 -13.71 -11.84
C ALA A 61 -2.97 -14.03 -10.42
N GLN A 62 -3.05 -15.31 -10.02
CA GLN A 62 -2.55 -15.73 -8.71
C GLN A 62 -1.05 -15.55 -8.59
N MET A 63 -0.31 -15.92 -9.64
CA MET A 63 1.14 -15.73 -9.68
C MET A 63 1.49 -14.25 -9.56
N PHE A 64 0.77 -13.41 -10.30
CA PHE A 64 1.00 -11.96 -10.26
C PHE A 64 0.76 -11.40 -8.87
N VAL A 65 -0.33 -11.83 -8.21
CA VAL A 65 -0.63 -11.37 -6.85
C VAL A 65 0.48 -11.76 -5.87
N LEU A 66 0.99 -12.99 -5.97
CA LEU A 66 2.07 -13.43 -5.11
C LEU A 66 3.34 -12.61 -5.31
N ILE A 67 3.67 -12.30 -6.56
CA ILE A 67 4.84 -11.47 -6.89
C ILE A 67 4.66 -10.07 -6.30
N VAL A 68 3.49 -9.47 -6.48
CA VAL A 68 3.23 -8.13 -5.95
C VAL A 68 3.28 -8.13 -4.43
N MET A 69 2.76 -9.17 -3.78
CA MET A 69 2.85 -9.29 -2.32
C MET A 69 4.29 -9.35 -1.84
N ALA A 70 5.15 -10.07 -2.55
CA ALA A 70 6.57 -10.12 -2.24
C ALA A 70 7.22 -8.74 -2.39
N VAL A 71 6.89 -8.02 -3.45
CA VAL A 71 7.39 -6.65 -3.67
C VAL A 71 6.90 -5.73 -2.55
N MET A 72 5.65 -5.85 -2.15
CA MET A 72 5.10 -5.05 -1.04
C MET A 72 5.85 -5.32 0.26
N ALA A 73 6.17 -6.58 0.54
CA ALA A 73 6.93 -6.94 1.74
C ALA A 73 8.32 -6.31 1.71
N VAL A 74 8.98 -6.32 0.57
CA VAL A 74 10.30 -5.69 0.41
C VAL A 74 10.19 -4.18 0.59
N GLU A 75 9.20 -3.55 -0.01
CA GLU A 75 8.98 -2.11 0.15
C GLU A 75 8.75 -1.74 1.61
N MET A 76 7.97 -2.54 2.33
CA MET A 76 7.70 -2.32 3.73
C MET A 76 9.01 -2.41 4.54
N ALA A 77 9.82 -3.44 4.28
CA ALA A 77 11.10 -3.62 4.97
C ALA A 77 12.05 -2.46 4.71
N VAL A 78 12.15 -2.01 3.46
CA VAL A 78 12.99 -0.86 3.09
C VAL A 78 12.46 0.40 3.76
N GLY A 79 11.16 0.61 3.73
CA GLY A 79 10.53 1.79 4.33
C GLY A 79 10.77 1.86 5.84
N PHE A 80 10.60 0.75 6.54
CA PHE A 80 10.89 0.71 7.97
C PHE A 80 12.38 0.85 8.25
N GLY A 81 13.25 0.33 7.37
CA GLY A 81 14.69 0.53 7.49
C GLY A 81 15.04 2.01 7.42
N ILE A 82 14.45 2.74 6.49
CA ILE A 82 14.65 4.18 6.35
C ILE A 82 14.13 4.91 7.60
N ALA A 83 12.94 4.52 8.07
CA ALA A 83 12.34 5.13 9.25
C ALA A 83 13.22 4.94 10.50
N ILE A 84 13.76 3.73 10.68
CA ILE A 84 14.65 3.42 11.80
C ILE A 84 15.94 4.23 11.70
N ALA A 85 16.54 4.29 10.51
CA ALA A 85 17.77 5.04 10.31
C ALA A 85 17.55 6.53 10.60
N ARG A 86 16.43 7.07 10.15
CA ARG A 86 16.08 8.45 10.39
C ARG A 86 15.83 8.71 11.89
N PHE A 87 15.11 7.81 12.54
CA PHE A 87 14.85 7.94 13.97
C PHE A 87 16.16 7.96 14.76
N ARG A 88 17.09 7.08 14.42
CA ARG A 88 18.39 7.00 15.09
C ARG A 88 19.22 8.28 14.92
N SER A 89 19.15 8.87 13.74
CA SER A 89 19.97 10.07 13.46
C SER A 89 19.32 11.36 13.93
N ARG A 90 17.98 11.40 14.00
CA ARG A 90 17.25 12.65 14.27
C ARG A 90 16.34 12.59 15.48
N GLY A 91 16.07 11.39 16.01
CA GLY A 91 15.12 11.19 17.10
C GLY A 91 13.67 11.31 16.66
N SER A 92 13.38 11.34 15.35
CA SER A 92 12.04 11.53 14.82
C SER A 92 11.91 10.93 13.42
N VAL A 93 10.68 10.55 13.05
CA VAL A 93 10.35 10.07 11.71
C VAL A 93 9.55 11.12 10.92
N GLU A 94 9.51 12.35 11.38
CA GLU A 94 8.78 13.43 10.73
C GLU A 94 9.54 13.96 9.51
N MET A 95 8.87 13.99 8.37
CA MET A 95 9.45 14.45 7.11
C MET A 95 9.71 15.95 7.12
N GLU A 96 8.93 16.69 7.89
CA GLU A 96 9.14 18.14 8.02
C GLU A 96 10.52 18.47 8.57
N GLU A 97 11.01 17.68 9.52
CA GLU A 97 12.34 17.87 10.08
C GLU A 97 13.44 17.56 9.06
N ALA A 98 13.20 16.61 8.16
CA ALA A 98 14.14 16.31 7.09
C ALA A 98 14.29 17.50 6.14
N ARG A 99 13.19 18.21 5.92
CA ARG A 99 13.18 19.38 5.04
C ARG A 99 14.01 20.52 5.62
N GLU A 100 13.98 20.72 6.92
CA GLU A 100 14.73 21.76 7.59
C GLU A 100 16.23 21.60 7.44
N LEU A 101 16.71 20.37 7.33
CA LEU A 101 18.12 20.09 7.21
C LEU A 101 18.73 20.53 5.88
N LYS A 102 17.89 20.68 4.87
CA LYS A 102 18.33 21.13 3.56
C LYS A 102 18.43 22.65 3.46
N GLY A 103 17.68 23.30 4.29
CA GLY A 103 17.68 24.76 4.37
C GLY A 103 18.74 25.28 5.29
#